data_6c26f68a17eeb44523eab1837f1e286b
#
_entry.id   6c26f68a17eeb44523eab1837f1e286b
#
_cell.length_a   1.000
_cell.length_b   1.000
_cell.length_c   1.000
_cell.angle_alpha   90.00
_cell.angle_beta   90.00
_cell.angle_gamma   90.00
#
_symmetry.space_group_name_H-M   'P 1'
#
loop_
_entity.id
_entity.type
_entity.pdbx_description
1 polymer ?
#
loop_
_entity_poly.entity_id
_entity_poly.type
_entity_poly.pdbx_seq_one_letter_code
_entity_poly.pdbx_strand_id
1 'polypeptide(L)'
;MNNVPNILTSLRFFMIPVYILVFFLEDGTKQFSAWIFLLASFTDVLDGYIARKFNLCTRWGQVMDPLADKLMQITVIASLVCVGRVPIWFVCYLVIMEIVMILAGAFLFKNKIYIKSNIFGKTNTVLLFVFMFSVLYWNVNEVFKNIFMGILVVFSSFTSVLYGYKYFLRNKKYKKYSLRKNKTEQM
;
A
#
# COMPACT_ATOMS: atom_id res chain seq x y z
N MET A 1 -6.69 23.57 -16.88
CA MET A 1 -6.22 23.12 -15.55
C MET A 1 -6.50 21.63 -15.25
N ASN A 2 -7.00 20.84 -16.20
CA ASN A 2 -7.38 19.43 -15.96
C ASN A 2 -6.21 18.43 -15.96
N ASN A 3 -4.97 18.87 -16.19
CA ASN A 3 -3.82 17.97 -16.36
C ASN A 3 -2.90 17.88 -15.14
N VAL A 4 -3.13 18.67 -14.10
CA VAL A 4 -2.24 18.71 -12.91
C VAL A 4 -2.12 17.33 -12.23
N PRO A 5 -3.21 16.58 -11.97
CA PRO A 5 -3.07 15.25 -11.36
C PRO A 5 -2.29 14.27 -12.26
N ASN A 6 -2.54 14.31 -13.57
CA ASN A 6 -1.85 13.44 -14.52
C ASN A 6 -0.35 13.73 -14.61
N ILE A 7 0.05 15.00 -14.49
CA ILE A 7 1.47 15.42 -14.50
C ILE A 7 2.18 14.88 -13.27
N LEU A 8 1.57 14.96 -12.09
CA LEU A 8 2.18 14.49 -10.85
C LEU A 8 2.31 12.96 -10.80
N THR A 9 1.31 12.22 -11.30
CA THR A 9 1.41 10.76 -11.48
C THR A 9 2.53 10.41 -12.46
N SER A 10 2.64 11.13 -13.59
CA SER A 10 3.72 10.94 -14.56
C SER A 10 5.10 11.24 -13.96
N LEU A 11 5.20 12.26 -13.11
CA LEU A 11 6.43 12.57 -12.39
C LEU A 11 6.89 11.41 -11.51
N ARG A 12 5.96 10.73 -10.82
CA ARG A 12 6.28 9.57 -9.98
C ARG A 12 6.79 8.39 -10.82
N PHE A 13 6.20 8.13 -11.99
CA PHE A 13 6.75 7.13 -12.92
C PHE A 13 8.17 7.47 -13.37
N PHE A 14 8.48 8.76 -13.55
CA PHE A 14 9.83 9.21 -13.88
C PHE A 14 10.79 9.11 -12.68
N MET A 15 10.30 9.29 -11.46
CA MET A 15 11.13 9.15 -10.25
C MET A 15 11.59 7.70 -9.98
N ILE A 16 10.87 6.67 -10.47
CA ILE A 16 11.27 5.28 -10.31
C ILE A 16 12.63 4.98 -10.97
N PRO A 17 12.85 5.25 -12.27
CA PRO A 17 14.15 5.02 -12.87
C PRO A 17 15.26 5.90 -12.26
N VAL A 18 14.94 7.14 -11.87
CA VAL A 18 15.89 8.02 -11.17
C VAL A 18 16.29 7.40 -9.83
N TYR A 19 15.34 6.88 -9.07
CA TYR A 19 15.62 6.17 -7.82
C TYR A 19 16.55 4.98 -8.05
N ILE A 20 16.26 4.14 -9.06
CA ILE A 20 17.08 2.96 -9.38
C ILE A 20 18.50 3.38 -9.70
N LEU A 21 18.69 4.37 -10.57
CA LEU A 21 20.01 4.85 -10.95
C LEU A 21 20.79 5.36 -9.72
N VAL A 22 20.18 6.23 -8.92
CA VAL A 22 20.82 6.78 -7.71
C VAL A 22 21.13 5.65 -6.72
N PHE A 23 20.20 4.72 -6.52
CA PHE A 23 20.38 3.61 -5.59
C PHE A 23 21.61 2.74 -5.91
N PHE A 24 21.85 2.44 -7.19
CA PHE A 24 22.98 1.61 -7.59
C PHE A 24 24.29 2.40 -7.75
N LEU A 25 24.23 3.72 -7.97
CA LEU A 25 25.41 4.59 -8.01
C LEU A 25 25.90 4.99 -6.61
N GLU A 26 25.04 4.94 -5.61
CA GLU A 26 25.35 5.36 -4.24
C GLU A 26 26.03 4.21 -3.48
N ASP A 27 27.23 4.45 -2.96
CA ASP A 27 27.97 3.50 -2.12
C ASP A 27 27.62 3.66 -0.64
N GLY A 28 27.66 2.58 0.13
CA GLY A 28 27.41 2.58 1.57
C GLY A 28 25.98 2.87 1.98
N THR A 29 25.74 3.97 2.70
CA THR A 29 24.40 4.40 3.11
C THR A 29 23.62 4.93 1.91
N LYS A 30 22.34 4.53 1.77
CA LYS A 30 21.47 4.90 0.64
C LYS A 30 20.66 6.18 0.94
N GLN A 31 21.32 7.24 1.41
CA GLN A 31 20.67 8.45 1.91
C GLN A 31 19.99 9.26 0.78
N PHE A 32 20.66 9.45 -0.36
CA PHE A 32 20.05 10.15 -1.50
C PHE A 32 18.85 9.36 -2.04
N SER A 33 18.97 8.04 -2.13
CA SER A 33 17.86 7.15 -2.50
C SER A 33 16.68 7.27 -1.53
N ALA A 34 16.96 7.38 -0.22
CA ALA A 34 15.94 7.61 0.80
C ALA A 34 15.21 8.96 0.60
N TRP A 35 15.95 10.02 0.27
CA TRP A 35 15.35 11.33 -0.02
C TRP A 35 14.49 11.30 -1.29
N ILE A 36 14.90 10.61 -2.34
CA ILE A 36 14.08 10.44 -3.55
C ILE A 36 12.80 9.70 -3.22
N PHE A 37 12.87 8.62 -2.44
CA PHE A 37 11.71 7.87 -1.99
C PHE A 37 10.77 8.72 -1.12
N LEU A 38 11.31 9.52 -0.20
CA LEU A 38 10.54 10.45 0.62
C LEU A 38 9.83 11.50 -0.23
N LEU A 39 10.55 12.13 -1.16
CA LEU A 39 10.00 13.13 -2.07
C LEU A 39 8.88 12.56 -2.95
N ALA A 40 9.09 11.36 -3.51
CA ALA A 40 8.07 10.66 -4.30
C ALA A 40 6.79 10.41 -3.49
N SER A 41 6.94 9.97 -2.24
CA SER A 41 5.80 9.70 -1.35
C SER A 41 5.12 11.00 -0.87
N PHE A 42 5.89 12.06 -0.65
CA PHE A 42 5.35 13.35 -0.24
C PHE A 42 4.56 14.01 -1.37
N THR A 43 5.08 13.95 -2.60
CA THR A 43 4.36 14.45 -3.78
C THR A 43 3.03 13.73 -3.98
N ASP A 44 2.96 12.40 -3.75
CA ASP A 44 1.71 11.63 -3.81
C ASP A 44 0.65 12.12 -2.80
N VAL A 45 1.07 12.41 -1.57
CA VAL A 45 0.14 12.93 -0.56
C VAL A 45 -0.37 14.33 -0.94
N LEU A 46 0.51 15.17 -1.48
CA LEU A 46 0.17 16.53 -1.90
C LEU A 46 -0.79 16.54 -3.09
N ASP A 47 -0.50 15.75 -4.13
CA ASP A 47 -1.34 15.72 -5.34
C ASP A 47 -2.71 15.11 -5.05
N GLY A 48 -2.78 14.04 -4.25
CA GLY A 48 -4.04 13.48 -3.76
C GLY A 48 -4.85 14.47 -2.92
N TYR A 49 -4.20 15.33 -2.13
CA TYR A 49 -4.87 16.39 -1.39
C TYR A 49 -5.40 17.49 -2.33
N ILE A 50 -4.56 17.98 -3.25
CA ILE A 50 -4.90 19.02 -4.23
C ILE A 50 -6.04 18.55 -5.15
N ALA A 51 -5.93 17.33 -5.71
CA ALA A 51 -6.95 16.77 -6.59
C ALA A 51 -8.32 16.68 -5.92
N ARG A 52 -8.38 16.29 -4.65
CA ARG A 52 -9.63 16.24 -3.87
C ARG A 52 -10.17 17.63 -3.54
N LYS A 53 -9.31 18.57 -3.13
CA LYS A 53 -9.70 19.93 -2.75
C LYS A 53 -10.29 20.72 -3.92
N PHE A 54 -9.77 20.50 -5.12
CA PHE A 54 -10.18 21.23 -6.33
C PHE A 54 -11.10 20.43 -7.25
N ASN A 55 -11.58 19.24 -6.84
CA ASN A 55 -12.42 18.35 -7.66
C ASN A 55 -11.82 18.01 -9.04
N LEU A 56 -10.49 17.89 -9.14
CA LEU A 56 -9.76 17.61 -10.37
C LEU A 56 -9.49 16.10 -10.57
N CYS A 57 -10.21 15.25 -9.86
CA CYS A 57 -10.02 13.78 -9.94
C CYS A 57 -10.42 13.27 -11.32
N THR A 58 -9.45 12.75 -12.08
CA THR A 58 -9.68 12.09 -13.36
C THR A 58 -9.83 10.59 -13.15
N ARG A 59 -10.59 9.89 -14.03
CA ARG A 59 -10.71 8.42 -13.98
C ARG A 59 -9.36 7.73 -14.15
N TRP A 60 -8.49 8.28 -14.98
CA TRP A 60 -7.13 7.78 -15.20
C TRP A 60 -6.25 7.96 -13.95
N GLY A 61 -6.24 9.12 -13.33
CA GLY A 61 -5.50 9.37 -12.09
C GLY A 61 -5.91 8.41 -10.97
N GLN A 62 -7.20 8.18 -10.77
CA GLN A 62 -7.71 7.25 -9.74
C GLN A 62 -7.19 5.83 -9.86
N VAL A 63 -6.79 5.37 -11.06
CA VAL A 63 -6.22 4.05 -11.30
C VAL A 63 -4.70 4.09 -11.29
N MET A 64 -4.11 5.13 -11.91
CA MET A 64 -2.66 5.25 -12.07
C MET A 64 -1.94 5.64 -10.78
N ASP A 65 -2.57 6.44 -9.91
CA ASP A 65 -1.98 6.85 -8.63
C ASP A 65 -1.67 5.65 -7.72
N PRO A 66 -2.63 4.73 -7.41
CA PRO A 66 -2.33 3.55 -6.63
C PRO A 66 -1.31 2.62 -7.30
N LEU A 67 -1.30 2.57 -8.64
CA LEU A 67 -0.35 1.74 -9.38
C LEU A 67 1.08 2.29 -9.27
N ALA A 68 1.28 3.60 -9.47
CA ALA A 68 2.57 4.25 -9.36
C ALA A 68 3.15 4.13 -7.94
N ASP A 69 2.31 4.32 -6.91
CA ASP A 69 2.70 4.14 -5.51
C ASP A 69 3.18 2.71 -5.23
N LYS A 70 2.42 1.70 -5.67
CA LYS A 70 2.82 0.30 -5.52
C LYS A 70 4.09 -0.05 -6.28
N LEU A 71 4.26 0.46 -7.50
CA LEU A 71 5.49 0.25 -8.27
C LEU A 71 6.70 0.84 -7.57
N MET A 72 6.58 2.05 -7.01
CA MET A 72 7.65 2.66 -6.23
C MET A 72 8.00 1.83 -4.99
N GLN A 73 7.02 1.39 -4.22
CA GLN A 73 7.23 0.53 -3.04
C GLN A 73 7.90 -0.79 -3.42
N ILE A 74 7.46 -1.45 -4.49
CA ILE A 74 8.06 -2.70 -4.99
C ILE A 74 9.50 -2.47 -5.43
N THR A 75 9.77 -1.37 -6.12
CA THR A 75 11.13 -1.02 -6.56
C THR A 75 12.07 -0.82 -5.38
N VAL A 76 11.63 -0.07 -4.37
CA VAL A 76 12.44 0.17 -3.16
C VAL A 76 12.73 -1.13 -2.43
N ILE A 77 11.72 -1.97 -2.20
CA ILE A 77 11.95 -3.20 -1.45
C ILE A 77 12.77 -4.21 -2.24
N ALA A 78 12.59 -4.29 -3.57
CA ALA A 78 13.41 -5.13 -4.44
C ALA A 78 14.89 -4.69 -4.43
N SER A 79 15.14 -3.39 -4.47
CA SER A 79 16.49 -2.83 -4.38
C SER A 79 17.16 -3.20 -3.05
N LEU A 80 16.43 -3.15 -1.93
CA LEU A 80 16.92 -3.54 -0.61
C LEU A 80 17.25 -5.05 -0.52
N VAL A 81 16.49 -5.88 -1.22
CA VAL A 81 16.78 -7.33 -1.34
C VAL A 81 18.05 -7.55 -2.17
N CYS A 82 18.19 -6.85 -3.30
CA CYS A 82 19.36 -7.00 -4.18
C CYS A 82 20.69 -6.71 -3.45
N VAL A 83 20.68 -5.78 -2.50
CA VAL A 83 21.87 -5.47 -1.67
C VAL A 83 21.91 -6.25 -0.34
N GLY A 84 21.03 -7.22 -0.14
CA GLY A 84 21.01 -8.10 1.04
C GLY A 84 20.57 -7.41 2.34
N ARG A 85 20.02 -6.19 2.27
CA ARG A 85 19.55 -5.47 3.48
C ARG A 85 18.24 -6.00 4.04
N VAL A 86 17.40 -6.59 3.17
CA VAL A 86 16.11 -7.19 3.54
C VAL A 86 16.06 -8.61 3.00
N PRO A 87 15.65 -9.61 3.80
CA PRO A 87 15.57 -10.98 3.34
C PRO A 87 14.39 -11.20 2.39
N ILE A 88 14.59 -12.05 1.38
CA ILE A 88 13.58 -12.35 0.35
C ILE A 88 12.27 -12.90 0.93
N TRP A 89 12.31 -13.69 2.00
CA TRP A 89 11.12 -14.25 2.63
C TRP A 89 10.14 -13.16 3.11
N PHE A 90 10.68 -12.02 3.60
CA PHE A 90 9.87 -10.91 4.06
C PHE A 90 9.13 -10.23 2.89
N VAL A 91 9.79 -10.09 1.75
CA VAL A 91 9.17 -9.55 0.53
C VAL A 91 8.08 -10.48 0.01
N CYS A 92 8.36 -11.79 -0.06
CA CYS A 92 7.35 -12.78 -0.43
C CYS A 92 6.12 -12.71 0.49
N TYR A 93 6.34 -12.57 1.80
CA TYR A 93 5.27 -12.40 2.76
C TYR A 93 4.42 -11.15 2.46
N LEU A 94 5.07 -9.99 2.24
CA LEU A 94 4.37 -8.73 1.93
C LEU A 94 3.55 -8.83 0.65
N VAL A 95 4.11 -9.41 -0.41
CA VAL A 95 3.42 -9.62 -1.70
C VAL A 95 2.20 -10.53 -1.52
N ILE A 96 2.34 -11.64 -0.80
CA ILE A 96 1.23 -12.54 -0.51
C ILE A 96 0.12 -11.82 0.25
N MET A 97 0.47 -11.05 1.29
CA MET A 97 -0.51 -10.29 2.07
C MET A 97 -1.22 -9.22 1.23
N GLU A 98 -0.51 -8.55 0.34
CA GLU A 98 -1.10 -7.58 -0.58
C GLU A 98 -2.11 -8.25 -1.53
N ILE A 99 -1.74 -9.39 -2.13
CA ILE A 99 -2.63 -10.17 -3.00
C ILE A 99 -3.88 -10.60 -2.22
N VAL A 100 -3.72 -11.12 -1.01
CA VAL A 100 -4.85 -11.53 -0.15
C VAL A 100 -5.79 -10.34 0.11
N MET A 101 -5.25 -9.15 0.40
CA MET A 101 -6.05 -7.95 0.64
C MET A 101 -6.78 -7.47 -0.62
N ILE A 102 -6.13 -7.53 -1.79
CA ILE A 102 -6.75 -7.18 -3.08
C ILE A 102 -7.89 -8.15 -3.40
N LEU A 103 -7.65 -9.46 -3.29
CA LEU A 103 -8.67 -10.49 -3.53
C LEU A 103 -9.84 -10.35 -2.57
N ALA A 104 -9.59 -10.13 -1.29
CA ALA A 104 -10.62 -9.88 -0.30
C ALA A 104 -11.45 -8.62 -0.65
N GLY A 105 -10.79 -7.54 -1.03
CA GLY A 105 -11.44 -6.30 -1.48
C GLY A 105 -12.31 -6.48 -2.73
N ALA A 106 -11.78 -7.15 -3.75
CA ALA A 106 -12.50 -7.46 -5.00
C ALA A 106 -13.73 -8.34 -4.75
N PHE A 107 -13.60 -9.36 -3.90
CA PHE A 107 -14.71 -10.24 -3.53
C PHE A 107 -15.81 -9.49 -2.75
N LEU A 108 -15.45 -8.59 -1.85
CA LEU A 108 -16.37 -7.74 -1.13
C LEU A 108 -17.13 -6.80 -2.06
N PHE A 109 -16.42 -6.20 -3.01
CA PHE A 109 -17.01 -5.30 -4.01
C PHE A 109 -18.03 -6.05 -4.89
N LYS A 110 -17.71 -7.27 -5.34
CA LYS A 110 -18.62 -8.12 -6.11
C LYS A 110 -19.91 -8.44 -5.36
N ASN A 111 -19.84 -8.60 -4.05
CA ASN A 111 -21.00 -8.87 -3.18
C ASN A 111 -21.71 -7.59 -2.70
N LYS A 112 -21.41 -6.41 -3.28
CA LYS A 112 -21.98 -5.10 -2.91
C LYS A 112 -21.81 -4.75 -1.42
N ILE A 113 -20.79 -5.30 -0.77
CA ILE A 113 -20.47 -5.05 0.63
C ILE A 113 -19.44 -3.92 0.69
N TYR A 114 -19.89 -2.69 0.88
CA TYR A 114 -19.00 -1.54 1.03
C TYR A 114 -18.42 -1.51 2.46
N ILE A 115 -17.13 -1.78 2.57
CA ILE A 115 -16.38 -1.58 3.83
C ILE A 115 -15.67 -0.24 3.73
N LYS A 116 -16.00 0.66 4.66
CA LYS A 116 -15.27 1.93 4.79
C LYS A 116 -13.79 1.64 5.05
N SER A 117 -12.90 2.36 4.36
CA SER A 117 -11.44 2.26 4.54
C SER A 117 -11.10 2.23 6.04
N ASN A 118 -10.39 1.17 6.46
CA ASN A 118 -10.06 0.96 7.87
C ASN A 118 -8.76 1.70 8.19
N ILE A 119 -8.69 2.36 9.33
CA ILE A 119 -7.50 3.04 9.85
C ILE A 119 -6.31 2.08 9.88
N PHE A 120 -6.53 0.81 10.27
CA PHE A 120 -5.50 -0.22 10.34
C PHE A 120 -4.76 -0.49 9.01
N GLY A 121 -5.47 -0.48 7.87
CA GLY A 121 -4.82 -0.64 6.56
C GLY A 121 -3.91 0.55 6.23
N LYS A 122 -4.35 1.77 6.53
CA LYS A 122 -3.55 2.99 6.35
C LYS A 122 -2.30 2.99 7.25
N THR A 123 -2.45 2.58 8.51
CA THR A 123 -1.34 2.47 9.46
C THR A 123 -0.32 1.45 8.97
N ASN A 124 -0.75 0.32 8.40
CA ASN A 124 0.17 -0.69 7.85
C ASN A 124 1.04 -0.12 6.72
N THR A 125 0.46 0.64 5.80
CA THR A 125 1.20 1.30 4.71
C THR A 125 2.21 2.32 5.27
N VAL A 126 1.82 3.11 6.27
CA VAL A 126 2.72 4.07 6.91
C VAL A 126 3.87 3.36 7.64
N LEU A 127 3.59 2.28 8.37
CA LEU A 127 4.63 1.49 9.04
C LEU A 127 5.62 0.88 8.05
N LEU A 128 5.13 0.35 6.93
CA LEU A 128 5.97 -0.18 5.86
C LEU A 128 6.86 0.92 5.25
N PHE A 129 6.29 2.11 5.02
CA PHE A 129 7.04 3.27 4.54
C PHE A 129 8.16 3.65 5.51
N VAL A 130 7.86 3.78 6.80
CA VAL A 130 8.84 4.12 7.85
C VAL A 130 9.94 3.06 7.92
N PHE A 131 9.59 1.78 7.81
CA PHE A 131 10.57 0.70 7.76
C PHE A 131 11.53 0.84 6.57
N MET A 132 10.98 0.96 5.34
CA MET A 132 11.80 1.10 4.13
C MET A 132 12.72 2.34 4.20
N PHE A 133 12.16 3.47 4.64
CA PHE A 133 12.94 4.70 4.82
C PHE A 133 14.06 4.53 5.84
N SER A 134 13.78 3.90 6.99
CA SER A 134 14.79 3.65 8.03
C SER A 134 15.93 2.78 7.53
N VAL A 135 15.63 1.71 6.78
CA VAL A 135 16.65 0.80 6.22
C VAL A 135 17.47 1.46 5.11
N LEU A 136 16.87 2.39 4.34
CA LEU A 136 17.59 3.17 3.33
C LEU A 136 18.51 4.20 3.97
N TYR A 137 17.96 5.01 4.89
CA TYR A 137 18.64 6.21 5.41
C TYR A 137 19.72 5.87 6.43
N TRP A 138 19.42 4.96 7.38
CA TRP A 138 20.36 4.53 8.40
C TRP A 138 20.93 3.14 8.10
N ASN A 139 22.19 2.93 8.43
CA ASN A 139 22.75 1.58 8.43
C ASN A 139 22.29 0.83 9.69
N VAL A 140 21.00 0.44 9.68
CA VAL A 140 20.29 -0.07 10.86
C VAL A 140 20.85 -1.42 11.27
N ASN A 141 21.07 -1.63 12.57
CA ASN A 141 21.50 -2.91 13.12
C ASN A 141 20.54 -4.04 12.77
N GLU A 142 21.07 -5.25 12.51
CA GLU A 142 20.29 -6.44 12.17
C GLU A 142 19.19 -6.75 13.19
N VAL A 143 19.47 -6.55 14.48
CA VAL A 143 18.50 -6.78 15.56
C VAL A 143 17.29 -5.85 15.41
N PHE A 144 17.54 -4.56 15.16
CA PHE A 144 16.45 -3.59 14.96
C PHE A 144 15.62 -3.91 13.72
N LYS A 145 16.27 -4.26 12.59
CA LYS A 145 15.58 -4.67 11.36
C LYS A 145 14.65 -5.87 11.61
N ASN A 146 15.17 -6.90 12.29
CA ASN A 146 14.41 -8.11 12.57
C ASN A 146 13.21 -7.85 13.50
N ILE A 147 13.38 -7.02 14.52
CA ILE A 147 12.29 -6.61 15.41
C ILE A 147 11.22 -5.85 14.60
N PHE A 148 11.63 -4.88 13.79
CA PHE A 148 10.68 -4.08 13.02
C PHE A 148 9.94 -4.90 11.95
N MET A 149 10.64 -5.82 11.26
CA MET A 149 10.00 -6.79 10.37
C MET A 149 8.98 -7.66 11.11
N GLY A 150 9.33 -8.14 12.31
CA GLY A 150 8.41 -8.90 13.17
C GLY A 150 7.14 -8.11 13.51
N ILE A 151 7.27 -6.84 13.88
CA ILE A 151 6.14 -5.95 14.15
C ILE A 151 5.27 -5.80 12.90
N LEU A 152 5.87 -5.59 11.73
CA LEU A 152 5.14 -5.48 10.45
C LEU A 152 4.38 -6.77 10.11
N VAL A 153 5.01 -7.93 10.29
CA VAL A 153 4.38 -9.24 10.05
C VAL A 153 3.17 -9.43 10.96
N VAL A 154 3.32 -9.20 12.26
CA VAL A 154 2.23 -9.33 13.23
C VAL A 154 1.10 -8.35 12.91
N PHE A 155 1.42 -7.09 12.68
CA PHE A 155 0.42 -6.04 12.43
C PHE A 155 -0.33 -6.26 11.11
N SER A 156 0.35 -6.66 10.05
CA SER A 156 -0.27 -6.93 8.75
C SER A 156 -1.13 -8.20 8.77
N SER A 157 -0.68 -9.26 9.47
CA SER A 157 -1.50 -10.46 9.73
C SER A 157 -2.75 -10.12 10.52
N PHE A 158 -2.62 -9.36 11.61
CA PHE A 158 -3.75 -8.90 12.41
C PHE A 158 -4.77 -8.10 11.59
N THR A 159 -4.27 -7.18 10.74
CA THR A 159 -5.11 -6.38 9.85
C THR A 159 -5.88 -7.28 8.87
N SER A 160 -5.22 -8.27 8.28
CA SER A 160 -5.84 -9.21 7.34
C SER A 160 -6.91 -10.07 8.00
N VAL A 161 -6.65 -10.56 9.21
CA VAL A 161 -7.63 -11.31 10.00
C VAL A 161 -8.84 -10.46 10.36
N LEU A 162 -8.64 -9.20 10.76
CA LEU A 162 -9.74 -8.26 11.04
C LEU A 162 -10.62 -8.01 9.82
N TYR A 163 -10.03 -7.88 8.62
CA TYR A 163 -10.80 -7.75 7.38
C TYR A 163 -11.62 -9.01 7.10
N GLY A 164 -11.01 -10.20 7.25
CA GLY A 164 -11.70 -11.48 7.09
C GLY A 164 -12.86 -11.66 8.08
N TYR A 165 -12.63 -11.33 9.36
CA TYR A 165 -13.66 -11.41 10.40
C TYR A 165 -14.86 -10.46 10.16
N LYS A 166 -14.57 -9.21 9.82
CA LYS A 166 -15.61 -8.23 9.44
C LYS A 166 -16.43 -8.70 8.23
N TYR A 167 -15.75 -9.33 7.27
CA TYR A 167 -16.40 -9.97 6.12
C TYR A 167 -17.38 -11.05 6.55
N PHE A 168 -16.92 -12.00 7.37
CA PHE A 168 -17.73 -13.14 7.82
C PHE A 168 -19.00 -12.70 8.56
N LEU A 169 -18.86 -11.75 9.48
CA LEU A 169 -20.01 -11.21 10.24
C LEU A 169 -21.03 -10.51 9.33
N ARG A 170 -20.56 -9.74 8.36
CA ARG A 170 -21.41 -8.97 7.47
C ARG A 170 -22.14 -9.87 6.47
N ASN A 171 -21.48 -10.90 5.96
CA ASN A 171 -22.08 -11.90 5.08
C ASN A 171 -23.20 -12.68 5.79
N LYS A 172 -23.00 -13.07 7.05
CA LYS A 172 -24.01 -13.72 7.88
C LYS A 172 -25.26 -12.84 8.09
N LYS A 173 -25.05 -11.53 8.25
CA LYS A 173 -26.15 -10.55 8.41
C LYS A 173 -26.94 -10.36 7.10
N TYR A 174 -26.28 -10.31 5.95
CA TYR A 174 -26.91 -10.19 4.63
C TYR A 174 -27.73 -11.44 4.28
N LYS A 175 -27.18 -12.63 4.52
CA LYS A 175 -27.89 -13.89 4.29
C LYS A 175 -29.17 -14.00 5.12
N LYS A 176 -29.12 -13.55 6.39
CA LYS A 176 -30.28 -13.52 7.28
C LYS A 176 -31.37 -12.53 6.81
N TYR A 177 -30.97 -11.40 6.25
CA TYR A 177 -31.88 -10.38 5.72
C TYR A 177 -32.58 -10.85 4.44
N SER A 178 -31.84 -11.46 3.51
CA SER A 178 -32.36 -12.03 2.27
C SER A 178 -33.38 -13.14 2.54
N LEU A 179 -33.09 -14.04 3.50
CA LEU A 179 -34.02 -15.11 3.88
C LEU A 179 -35.33 -14.60 4.52
N ARG A 180 -35.27 -13.48 5.25
CA ARG A 180 -36.48 -12.83 5.80
C ARG A 180 -37.31 -12.17 4.72
N LYS A 181 -36.68 -11.50 3.76
CA LYS A 181 -37.38 -10.82 2.66
C LYS A 181 -38.15 -11.82 1.78
N ASN A 182 -37.50 -12.93 1.43
CA ASN A 182 -38.16 -13.98 0.62
C ASN A 182 -39.33 -14.64 1.36
N LYS A 183 -39.32 -14.73 2.69
CA LYS A 183 -40.49 -15.24 3.46
C LYS A 183 -41.65 -14.28 3.48
N THR A 184 -41.41 -12.96 3.50
CA THR A 184 -42.47 -11.94 3.47
C THR A 184 -43.09 -11.75 2.06
N GLU A 185 -42.39 -12.08 1.00
CA GLU A 185 -42.89 -12.01 -0.37
C GLU A 185 -43.70 -13.28 -0.79
N GLN A 186 -43.67 -14.33 0.03
CA GLN A 186 -44.43 -15.58 -0.19
C GLN A 186 -45.69 -15.73 0.68
N MET A 187 -45.97 -14.76 1.52
CA MET A 187 -47.20 -14.62 2.32
C MET A 187 -48.16 -13.57 1.73
#